data_b79e1c1f55bf9028d18b0c07572051d6
#
_entry.id   b79e1c1f55bf9028d18b0c07572051d6
#
_cell.length_a   1.000
_cell.length_b   1.000
_cell.length_c   1.000
_cell.angle_alpha   90.00
_cell.angle_beta   90.00
_cell.angle_gamma   90.00
#
_symmetry.space_group_name_H-M   'P 1'
#
loop_
_entity.id
_entity.type
_entity.pdbx_description
1 polymer ?
#
loop_
_entity_poly.entity_id
_entity_poly.type
_entity_poly.pdbx_seq_one_letter_code
_entity_poly.pdbx_strand_id
1 'polypeptide(L)'
;MALTSAVLLGMGLSIAMESLQVLLPTRIASNIDVITNTLGTFTGALMVLASRRWLIWQWLIYQYLAWFRVEYLFGLMLLWLWLGTQANPSLPLLAMSGMPSLVWVDVLADFPWLNFGVIVLNLLGLSALTRVVLQPHRPVNTVVFVFLLMAILMKWSLARFLLKPTEIFHWFNLASFLAIVVGLYVSWELRRVALPVIALLGALALSAVVALGELWTQPLIQKSLLQLFSWKYGQLLNYNRLSAIIARLWPALVAIYL
;
A
#
# COMPACT_ATOMS: atom_id res chain seq x y z
N MET A 1 19.50 -0.16 -26.94
CA MET A 1 19.17 -1.40 -26.21
C MET A 1 18.20 -1.18 -25.04
N ALA A 2 18.48 -0.32 -24.03
CA ALA A 2 17.58 -0.15 -22.86
C ALA A 2 16.15 0.31 -23.21
N LEU A 3 15.97 1.24 -24.17
CA LEU A 3 14.65 1.71 -24.59
C LEU A 3 13.85 0.58 -25.24
N THR A 4 14.42 -0.10 -26.18
CA THR A 4 13.80 -1.23 -26.89
C THR A 4 13.41 -2.35 -25.93
N SER A 5 14.30 -2.71 -25.01
CA SER A 5 14.01 -3.73 -23.99
C SER A 5 12.86 -3.31 -23.06
N ALA A 6 12.83 -2.05 -22.62
CA ALA A 6 11.75 -1.54 -21.78
C ALA A 6 10.38 -1.58 -22.49
N VAL A 7 10.35 -1.17 -23.76
CA VAL A 7 9.11 -1.17 -24.57
C VAL A 7 8.63 -2.60 -24.84
N LEU A 8 9.54 -3.52 -25.20
CA LEU A 8 9.21 -4.92 -25.46
C LEU A 8 8.69 -5.62 -24.19
N LEU A 9 9.30 -5.35 -23.02
CA LEU A 9 8.82 -5.87 -21.74
C LEU A 9 7.44 -5.31 -21.38
N GLY A 10 7.23 -4.00 -21.55
CA GLY A 10 5.93 -3.37 -21.28
C GLY A 10 4.83 -3.89 -22.21
N MET A 11 5.14 -4.06 -23.50
CA MET A 11 4.23 -4.65 -24.48
C MET A 11 3.92 -6.11 -24.13
N GLY A 12 4.94 -6.91 -23.82
CA GLY A 12 4.78 -8.32 -23.44
C GLY A 12 3.94 -8.47 -22.18
N LEU A 13 4.17 -7.64 -21.17
CA LEU A 13 3.36 -7.62 -19.95
C LEU A 13 1.90 -7.23 -20.24
N SER A 14 1.69 -6.23 -21.11
CA SER A 14 0.33 -5.81 -21.49
C SER A 14 -0.42 -6.92 -22.23
N ILE A 15 0.23 -7.60 -23.18
CA ILE A 15 -0.35 -8.75 -23.90
C ILE A 15 -0.68 -9.89 -22.91
N ALA A 16 0.22 -10.20 -21.97
CA ALA A 16 -0.01 -11.21 -20.97
C ALA A 16 -1.22 -10.88 -20.07
N MET A 17 -1.34 -9.62 -19.64
CA MET A 17 -2.48 -9.16 -18.85
C MET A 17 -3.79 -9.23 -19.63
N GLU A 18 -3.83 -8.80 -20.89
CA GLU A 18 -5.02 -8.92 -21.75
C GLU A 18 -5.40 -10.37 -22.00
N SER A 19 -4.39 -11.26 -22.22
CA SER A 19 -4.63 -12.70 -22.38
C SER A 19 -5.24 -13.34 -21.12
N LEU A 20 -4.78 -12.93 -19.94
CA LEU A 20 -5.38 -13.35 -18.66
C LEU A 20 -6.80 -12.81 -18.47
N GLN A 21 -7.08 -11.60 -18.97
CA GLN A 21 -8.41 -11.00 -18.88
C GLN A 21 -9.47 -11.76 -19.72
N VAL A 22 -9.06 -12.43 -20.81
CA VAL A 22 -9.97 -13.33 -21.60
C VAL A 22 -10.56 -14.43 -20.72
N LEU A 23 -9.85 -14.88 -19.68
CA LEU A 23 -10.32 -15.91 -18.74
C LEU A 23 -11.35 -15.37 -17.73
N LEU A 24 -11.60 -14.07 -17.70
CA LEU A 24 -12.54 -13.44 -16.76
C LEU A 24 -13.89 -13.19 -17.46
N PRO A 25 -15.01 -13.76 -16.95
CA PRO A 25 -16.32 -13.70 -17.62
C PRO A 25 -16.91 -12.29 -17.76
N THR A 26 -16.34 -11.29 -17.05
CA THR A 26 -16.84 -9.90 -17.05
C THR A 26 -15.92 -8.90 -17.79
N ARG A 27 -14.86 -9.40 -18.45
CA ARG A 27 -13.88 -8.56 -19.15
C ARG A 27 -13.83 -8.89 -20.63
N ILE A 28 -13.68 -7.85 -21.43
CA ILE A 28 -13.40 -7.96 -22.88
C ILE A 28 -11.96 -7.51 -23.07
N ALA A 29 -11.11 -8.40 -23.58
CA ALA A 29 -9.73 -8.05 -23.93
C ALA A 29 -9.75 -6.97 -25.03
N SER A 30 -8.91 -5.95 -24.87
CA SER A 30 -8.88 -4.79 -25.74
C SER A 30 -7.49 -4.59 -26.36
N ASN A 31 -7.42 -4.65 -27.70
CA ASN A 31 -6.18 -4.30 -28.41
C ASN A 31 -5.77 -2.84 -28.16
N ILE A 32 -6.74 -1.96 -27.85
CA ILE A 32 -6.48 -0.56 -27.53
C ILE A 32 -5.69 -0.45 -26.22
N ASP A 33 -5.99 -1.30 -25.23
CA ASP A 33 -5.28 -1.30 -23.96
C ASP A 33 -3.83 -1.73 -24.13
N VAL A 34 -3.54 -2.70 -25.01
CA VAL A 34 -2.17 -3.09 -25.37
C VAL A 34 -1.42 -1.91 -26.01
N ILE A 35 -2.07 -1.21 -26.95
CA ILE A 35 -1.46 -0.06 -27.65
C ILE A 35 -1.20 1.08 -26.66
N THR A 36 -2.18 1.45 -25.85
CA THR A 36 -2.04 2.58 -24.89
C THR A 36 -1.00 2.29 -23.81
N ASN A 37 -0.93 1.08 -23.28
CA ASN A 37 0.08 0.66 -22.31
C ASN A 37 1.49 0.64 -22.93
N THR A 38 1.61 0.18 -24.19
CA THR A 38 2.89 0.17 -24.94
C THR A 38 3.36 1.60 -25.22
N LEU A 39 2.46 2.49 -25.65
CA LEU A 39 2.75 3.91 -25.85
C LEU A 39 3.10 4.60 -24.52
N GLY A 40 2.41 4.30 -23.43
CA GLY A 40 2.75 4.78 -22.10
C GLY A 40 4.16 4.36 -21.67
N THR A 41 4.53 3.09 -21.89
CA THR A 41 5.89 2.59 -21.61
C THR A 41 6.94 3.28 -22.49
N PHE A 42 6.66 3.46 -23.78
CA PHE A 42 7.55 4.17 -24.71
C PHE A 42 7.77 5.63 -24.31
N THR A 43 6.70 6.37 -24.03
CA THR A 43 6.79 7.78 -23.60
C THR A 43 7.52 7.91 -22.26
N GLY A 44 7.23 7.04 -21.29
CA GLY A 44 7.96 7.00 -20.01
C GLY A 44 9.44 6.72 -20.19
N ALA A 45 9.80 5.75 -21.03
CA ALA A 45 11.20 5.44 -21.32
C ALA A 45 11.92 6.58 -22.07
N LEU A 46 11.24 7.27 -23.00
CA LEU A 46 11.76 8.49 -23.64
C LEU A 46 11.98 9.62 -22.64
N MET A 47 11.03 9.85 -21.72
CA MET A 47 11.19 10.85 -20.66
C MET A 47 12.42 10.56 -19.80
N VAL A 48 12.64 9.30 -19.41
CA VAL A 48 13.84 8.89 -18.65
C VAL A 48 15.11 9.13 -19.45
N LEU A 49 15.14 8.82 -20.75
CA LEU A 49 16.30 9.08 -21.59
C LEU A 49 16.57 10.57 -21.74
N ALA A 50 15.54 11.38 -22.00
CA ALA A 50 15.65 12.83 -22.12
C ALA A 50 16.11 13.48 -20.81
N SER A 51 15.63 12.98 -19.68
CA SER A 51 15.90 13.53 -18.35
C SER A 51 17.25 13.10 -17.76
N ARG A 52 17.94 12.09 -18.35
CA ARG A 52 19.27 11.66 -17.87
C ARG A 52 20.31 12.79 -17.82
N ARG A 53 20.15 13.85 -18.61
CA ARG A 53 21.02 15.04 -18.62
C ARG A 53 20.55 16.14 -17.66
N TRP A 54 19.40 16.01 -17.00
CA TRP A 54 18.88 17.02 -16.09
C TRP A 54 19.50 16.86 -14.70
N LEU A 55 20.03 17.96 -14.17
CA LEU A 55 20.58 18.07 -12.81
C LEU A 55 19.62 17.54 -11.73
N ILE A 56 18.30 17.68 -11.98
CA ILE A 56 17.24 17.18 -11.09
C ILE A 56 17.32 15.67 -10.90
N TRP A 57 17.56 14.89 -11.98
CA TRP A 57 17.65 13.42 -11.86
C TRP A 57 18.91 12.99 -11.13
N GLN A 58 20.04 13.66 -11.37
CA GLN A 58 21.27 13.38 -10.63
C GLN A 58 21.08 13.68 -9.15
N TRP A 59 20.41 14.80 -8.83
CA TRP A 59 20.05 15.14 -7.46
C TRP A 59 19.09 14.13 -6.83
N LEU A 60 18.04 13.71 -7.52
CA LEU A 60 17.10 12.68 -7.05
C LEU A 60 17.78 11.34 -6.80
N ILE A 61 18.65 10.88 -7.72
CA ILE A 61 19.45 9.66 -7.56
C ILE A 61 20.38 9.80 -6.35
N TYR A 62 21.06 10.93 -6.24
CA TYR A 62 21.93 11.20 -5.10
C TYR A 62 21.16 11.16 -3.78
N GLN A 63 20.00 11.81 -3.70
CA GLN A 63 19.13 11.76 -2.53
C GLN A 63 18.66 10.35 -2.24
N TYR A 64 18.25 9.60 -3.27
CA TYR A 64 17.86 8.21 -3.12
C TYR A 64 18.97 7.37 -2.50
N LEU A 65 20.19 7.42 -3.07
CA LEU A 65 21.34 6.68 -2.56
C LEU A 65 21.79 7.13 -1.16
N ALA A 66 21.54 8.40 -0.82
CA ALA A 66 21.83 8.94 0.50
C ALA A 66 20.84 8.49 1.57
N TRP A 67 19.62 8.07 1.21
CA TRP A 67 18.57 7.67 2.14
C TRP A 67 18.37 6.17 2.21
N PHE A 68 18.44 5.46 1.06
CA PHE A 68 18.10 4.06 0.94
C PHE A 68 19.31 3.19 0.61
N ARG A 69 19.26 1.95 1.06
CA ARG A 69 20.25 0.94 0.71
C ARG A 69 19.85 0.29 -0.60
N VAL A 70 20.74 0.33 -1.59
CA VAL A 70 20.49 -0.17 -2.95
C VAL A 70 20.21 -1.68 -2.97
N GLU A 71 20.88 -2.42 -2.10
CA GLU A 71 20.72 -3.87 -1.93
C GLU A 71 19.30 -4.26 -1.48
N TYR A 72 18.52 -3.33 -0.92
CA TYR A 72 17.18 -3.56 -0.41
C TYR A 72 16.06 -2.98 -1.31
N LEU A 73 16.28 -2.92 -2.61
CA LEU A 73 15.28 -2.42 -3.59
C LEU A 73 13.93 -3.11 -3.48
N PHE A 74 13.90 -4.42 -3.23
CA PHE A 74 12.65 -5.16 -3.08
C PHE A 74 11.87 -4.67 -1.85
N GLY A 75 12.53 -4.41 -0.74
CA GLY A 75 11.90 -3.81 0.45
C GLY A 75 11.33 -2.42 0.18
N LEU A 76 12.02 -1.61 -0.64
CA LEU A 76 11.49 -0.32 -1.08
C LEU A 76 10.26 -0.48 -1.98
N MET A 77 10.24 -1.46 -2.89
CA MET A 77 9.05 -1.79 -3.67
C MET A 77 7.87 -2.18 -2.77
N LEU A 78 8.11 -2.93 -1.70
CA LEU A 78 7.08 -3.27 -0.72
C LEU A 78 6.53 -2.03 0.01
N LEU A 79 7.37 -1.04 0.34
CA LEU A 79 6.92 0.24 0.91
C LEU A 79 6.00 1.00 -0.06
N TRP A 80 6.39 1.10 -1.34
CA TRP A 80 5.56 1.75 -2.36
C TRP A 80 4.28 0.97 -2.65
N LEU A 81 4.34 -0.37 -2.64
CA LEU A 81 3.17 -1.23 -2.79
C LEU A 81 2.17 -0.99 -1.66
N TRP A 82 2.64 -0.90 -0.42
CA TRP A 82 1.80 -0.54 0.72
C TRP A 82 1.14 0.83 0.52
N LEU A 83 1.91 1.85 0.16
CA LEU A 83 1.37 3.19 -0.09
C LEU A 83 0.32 3.16 -1.20
N GLY A 84 0.55 2.39 -2.26
CA GLY A 84 -0.41 2.18 -3.36
C GLY A 84 -1.74 1.59 -2.90
N THR A 85 -1.74 0.68 -1.91
CA THR A 85 -2.99 0.16 -1.34
C THR A 85 -3.79 1.22 -0.59
N GLN A 86 -3.10 2.23 -0.02
CA GLN A 86 -3.76 3.34 0.66
C GLN A 86 -4.45 4.30 -0.29
N ALA A 87 -4.20 4.24 -1.60
CA ALA A 87 -4.97 4.97 -2.60
C ALA A 87 -6.46 4.53 -2.63
N ASN A 88 -6.79 3.32 -2.18
CA ASN A 88 -8.17 2.88 -2.09
C ASN A 88 -8.83 3.42 -0.79
N PRO A 89 -9.78 4.37 -0.89
CA PRO A 89 -10.41 4.94 0.30
C PRO A 89 -11.45 4.03 0.94
N SER A 90 -11.87 2.93 0.28
CA SER A 90 -12.81 1.97 0.87
C SER A 90 -12.13 1.02 1.87
N LEU A 91 -10.80 0.92 1.83
CA LEU A 91 -10.04 0.13 2.80
C LEU A 91 -9.75 0.98 4.04
N PRO A 92 -9.86 0.40 5.25
CA PRO A 92 -9.42 1.08 6.47
C PRO A 92 -7.91 1.40 6.41
N LEU A 93 -7.49 2.46 7.10
CA LEU A 93 -6.08 2.82 7.19
C LEU A 93 -5.33 1.78 8.02
N LEU A 94 -4.26 1.18 7.48
CA LEU A 94 -3.43 0.16 8.15
C LEU A 94 -4.20 -1.10 8.62
N ALA A 95 -5.49 -1.21 8.36
CA ALA A 95 -6.28 -2.39 8.71
C ALA A 95 -6.35 -3.36 7.53
N MET A 96 -6.78 -4.58 7.81
CA MET A 96 -7.04 -5.57 6.76
C MET A 96 -8.34 -5.27 6.03
N SER A 97 -8.42 -5.66 4.76
CA SER A 97 -9.69 -5.60 4.02
C SER A 97 -10.74 -6.50 4.67
N GLY A 98 -11.96 -5.98 4.83
CA GLY A 98 -13.09 -6.71 5.41
C GLY A 98 -13.38 -6.42 6.89
N MET A 99 -12.55 -5.62 7.56
CA MET A 99 -12.87 -5.18 8.93
C MET A 99 -14.00 -4.16 8.92
N PRO A 100 -15.02 -4.31 9.81
CA PRO A 100 -16.10 -3.35 9.89
C PRO A 100 -15.58 -1.99 10.36
N SER A 101 -16.03 -0.93 9.71
CA SER A 101 -15.86 0.43 10.24
C SER A 101 -16.87 0.63 11.37
N LEU A 102 -16.40 0.86 12.57
CA LEU A 102 -17.26 1.21 13.68
C LEU A 102 -17.59 2.69 13.63
N VAL A 103 -18.88 2.97 13.51
CA VAL A 103 -19.45 4.31 13.73
C VAL A 103 -19.24 4.69 15.20
N TRP A 104 -19.11 5.97 15.49
CA TRP A 104 -18.78 6.60 16.78
C TRP A 104 -19.77 6.33 17.95
N VAL A 105 -20.53 5.23 17.94
CA VAL A 105 -21.56 4.91 18.93
C VAL A 105 -20.96 3.96 19.96
N ASP A 106 -20.88 4.39 21.21
CA ASP A 106 -20.48 3.65 22.42
C ASP A 106 -19.02 3.15 22.51
N VAL A 107 -18.10 4.11 22.56
CA VAL A 107 -16.64 3.91 22.49
C VAL A 107 -16.05 3.06 23.62
N LEU A 108 -16.69 2.92 24.78
CA LEU A 108 -16.12 2.21 25.94
C LEU A 108 -16.60 0.77 26.08
N ALA A 109 -17.84 0.45 25.66
CA ALA A 109 -18.40 -0.89 25.76
C ALA A 109 -17.96 -1.79 24.60
N ASP A 110 -17.84 -1.23 23.39
CA ASP A 110 -17.57 -1.97 22.14
C ASP A 110 -16.28 -1.52 21.46
N PHE A 111 -15.22 -1.23 22.23
CA PHE A 111 -13.95 -0.83 21.64
C PHE A 111 -13.37 -1.94 20.75
N PRO A 112 -13.02 -1.67 19.49
CA PRO A 112 -12.59 -2.68 18.52
C PRO A 112 -11.13 -3.10 18.75
N TRP A 113 -10.86 -3.80 19.84
CA TRP A 113 -9.53 -4.24 20.26
C TRP A 113 -8.76 -4.97 19.17
N LEU A 114 -9.46 -5.78 18.37
CA LEU A 114 -8.82 -6.51 17.28
C LEU A 114 -8.33 -5.56 16.18
N ASN A 115 -9.17 -4.61 15.74
CA ASN A 115 -8.78 -3.60 14.76
C ASN A 115 -7.61 -2.76 15.25
N PHE A 116 -7.68 -2.34 16.53
CA PHE A 116 -6.61 -1.62 17.19
C PHE A 116 -5.30 -2.42 17.15
N GLY A 117 -5.32 -3.68 17.58
CA GLY A 117 -4.14 -4.56 17.59
C GLY A 117 -3.55 -4.78 16.19
N VAL A 118 -4.39 -5.06 15.19
CA VAL A 118 -3.95 -5.26 13.81
C VAL A 118 -3.27 -4.00 13.25
N ILE A 119 -3.80 -2.81 13.52
CA ILE A 119 -3.20 -1.54 13.08
C ILE A 119 -1.83 -1.33 13.74
N VAL A 120 -1.72 -1.58 15.04
CA VAL A 120 -0.44 -1.48 15.77
C VAL A 120 0.59 -2.46 15.18
N LEU A 121 0.22 -3.72 14.96
CA LEU A 121 1.10 -4.75 14.39
C LEU A 121 1.54 -4.41 12.96
N ASN A 122 0.63 -3.92 12.12
CA ASN A 122 0.97 -3.46 10.77
C ASN A 122 1.95 -2.28 10.80
N LEU A 123 1.77 -1.35 11.74
CA LEU A 123 2.67 -0.20 11.89
C LEU A 123 4.06 -0.63 12.39
N LEU A 124 4.14 -1.62 13.27
CA LEU A 124 5.42 -2.22 13.67
C LEU A 124 6.12 -2.89 12.48
N GLY A 125 5.40 -3.65 11.68
CA GLY A 125 5.95 -4.25 10.45
C GLY A 125 6.41 -3.20 9.44
N LEU A 126 5.63 -2.14 9.22
CA LEU A 126 6.01 -1.02 8.35
C LEU A 126 7.28 -0.32 8.87
N SER A 127 7.38 -0.13 10.18
CA SER A 127 8.55 0.49 10.83
C SER A 127 9.79 -0.40 10.71
N ALA A 128 9.65 -1.72 10.90
CA ALA A 128 10.72 -2.68 10.73
C ALA A 128 11.22 -2.70 9.28
N LEU A 129 10.32 -2.80 8.31
CA LEU A 129 10.64 -2.73 6.89
C LEU A 129 11.38 -1.43 6.53
N THR A 130 10.84 -0.30 6.99
CA THR A 130 11.46 1.01 6.76
C THR A 130 12.88 1.05 7.31
N ARG A 131 13.10 0.49 8.50
CA ARG A 131 14.41 0.46 9.13
C ARG A 131 15.42 -0.43 8.41
N VAL A 132 14.98 -1.55 7.85
CA VAL A 132 15.84 -2.43 7.04
C VAL A 132 16.27 -1.73 5.76
N VAL A 133 15.36 -1.02 5.12
CA VAL A 133 15.58 -0.37 3.79
C VAL A 133 16.37 0.93 3.90
N LEU A 134 16.28 1.65 5.01
CA LEU A 134 16.96 2.94 5.21
C LEU A 134 18.45 2.76 5.58
N GLN A 135 19.25 3.77 5.23
CA GLN A 135 20.61 3.91 5.74
C GLN A 135 20.61 4.03 7.27
N PRO A 136 21.61 3.44 7.99
CA PRO A 136 21.60 3.33 9.46
C PRO A 136 21.49 4.66 10.22
N HIS A 137 21.95 5.74 9.62
CA HIS A 137 21.98 7.08 10.22
C HIS A 137 20.69 7.89 9.97
N ARG A 138 19.74 7.34 9.21
CA ARG A 138 18.52 8.07 8.86
C ARG A 138 17.41 7.91 9.91
N PRO A 139 16.60 8.95 10.11
CA PRO A 139 15.54 8.94 11.13
C PRO A 139 14.33 8.12 10.66
N VAL A 140 14.30 6.84 11.02
CA VAL A 140 13.24 5.90 10.62
C VAL A 140 11.85 6.42 10.96
N ASN A 141 11.65 6.92 12.19
CA ASN A 141 10.33 7.38 12.64
C ASN A 141 9.82 8.58 11.83
N THR A 142 10.72 9.48 11.42
CA THR A 142 10.36 10.60 10.53
C THR A 142 9.89 10.08 9.17
N VAL A 143 10.58 9.07 8.62
CA VAL A 143 10.20 8.48 7.32
C VAL A 143 8.86 7.75 7.45
N VAL A 144 8.65 6.94 8.49
CA VAL A 144 7.36 6.28 8.75
C VAL A 144 6.24 7.30 8.90
N PHE A 145 6.47 8.38 9.66
CA PHE A 145 5.51 9.46 9.82
C PHE A 145 5.16 10.14 8.49
N VAL A 146 6.17 10.42 7.65
CA VAL A 146 5.95 11.01 6.32
C VAL A 146 5.14 10.06 5.43
N PHE A 147 5.45 8.75 5.42
CA PHE A 147 4.67 7.75 4.67
C PHE A 147 3.22 7.69 5.16
N LEU A 148 2.99 7.73 6.48
CA LEU A 148 1.64 7.77 7.04
C LEU A 148 0.89 9.04 6.65
N LEU A 149 1.56 10.20 6.73
CA LEU A 149 0.97 11.47 6.31
C LEU A 149 0.61 11.46 4.83
N MET A 150 1.48 10.94 3.97
CA MET A 150 1.20 10.77 2.54
C MET A 150 0.00 9.83 2.32
N ALA A 151 -0.07 8.71 3.04
CA ALA A 151 -1.18 7.77 2.96
C ALA A 151 -2.51 8.43 3.38
N ILE A 152 -2.52 9.20 4.47
CA ILE A 152 -3.70 9.93 4.97
C ILE A 152 -4.14 10.99 3.93
N LEU A 153 -3.23 11.81 3.44
CA LEU A 153 -3.53 12.86 2.47
C LEU A 153 -4.06 12.27 1.15
N MET A 154 -3.41 11.21 0.65
CA MET A 154 -3.84 10.51 -0.57
C MET A 154 -5.22 9.89 -0.39
N LYS A 155 -5.44 9.18 0.71
CA LYS A 155 -6.72 8.56 1.03
C LYS A 155 -7.82 9.59 1.20
N TRP A 156 -7.57 10.67 1.92
CA TRP A 156 -8.53 11.77 2.10
C TRP A 156 -8.88 12.44 0.76
N SER A 157 -7.88 12.73 -0.08
CA SER A 157 -8.10 13.34 -1.39
C SER A 157 -8.96 12.44 -2.28
N LEU A 158 -8.62 11.14 -2.37
CA LEU A 158 -9.37 10.19 -3.19
C LEU A 158 -10.75 9.89 -2.62
N ALA A 159 -10.92 9.88 -1.28
CA ALA A 159 -12.22 9.72 -0.67
C ALA A 159 -13.20 10.82 -1.10
N ARG A 160 -12.74 12.07 -1.22
CA ARG A 160 -13.58 13.19 -1.67
C ARG A 160 -14.08 13.05 -3.10
N PHE A 161 -13.29 12.37 -3.96
CA PHE A 161 -13.67 12.16 -5.37
C PHE A 161 -14.48 10.88 -5.58
N LEU A 162 -14.19 9.82 -4.83
CA LEU A 162 -14.73 8.50 -5.08
C LEU A 162 -15.88 8.12 -4.17
N LEU A 163 -15.87 8.54 -2.90
CA LEU A 163 -16.89 8.17 -1.92
C LEU A 163 -18.05 9.19 -1.90
N LYS A 164 -19.19 8.73 -1.38
CA LYS A 164 -20.31 9.62 -1.07
C LYS A 164 -19.91 10.61 0.02
N PRO A 165 -20.47 11.82 0.05
CA PRO A 165 -20.10 12.84 1.05
C PRO A 165 -20.25 12.38 2.51
N THR A 166 -21.21 11.50 2.79
CA THR A 166 -21.45 10.92 4.13
C THR A 166 -20.39 9.91 4.54
N GLU A 167 -19.64 9.36 3.58
CA GLU A 167 -18.72 8.24 3.79
C GLU A 167 -17.23 8.64 3.69
N ILE A 168 -16.94 9.92 3.55
CA ILE A 168 -15.56 10.42 3.32
C ILE A 168 -14.60 9.98 4.44
N PHE A 169 -15.07 9.87 5.69
CA PHE A 169 -14.28 9.46 6.85
C PHE A 169 -14.47 7.99 7.25
N HIS A 170 -15.14 7.19 6.41
CA HIS A 170 -15.39 5.77 6.68
C HIS A 170 -14.12 4.95 7.03
N TRP A 171 -12.98 5.33 6.48
CA TRP A 171 -11.68 4.67 6.68
C TRP A 171 -10.94 5.08 7.96
N PHE A 172 -11.46 6.06 8.73
CA PHE A 172 -10.81 6.62 9.90
C PHE A 172 -11.77 6.69 11.09
N ASN A 173 -11.35 6.12 12.21
CA ASN A 173 -12.11 6.13 13.46
C ASN A 173 -11.17 6.35 14.66
N LEU A 174 -11.73 6.51 15.87
CA LEU A 174 -10.94 6.74 17.07
C LEU A 174 -9.95 5.60 17.37
N ALA A 175 -10.35 4.35 17.18
CA ALA A 175 -9.45 3.21 17.38
C ALA A 175 -8.25 3.24 16.42
N SER A 176 -8.47 3.62 15.14
CA SER A 176 -7.38 3.80 14.17
C SER A 176 -6.45 4.92 14.58
N PHE A 177 -6.99 6.04 15.07
CA PHE A 177 -6.16 7.14 15.58
C PHE A 177 -5.30 6.71 16.77
N LEU A 178 -5.91 6.11 17.80
CA LEU A 178 -5.21 5.63 18.98
C LEU A 178 -4.17 4.57 18.61
N ALA A 179 -4.49 3.64 17.71
CA ALA A 179 -3.57 2.61 17.24
C ALA A 179 -2.35 3.20 16.53
N ILE A 180 -2.52 4.25 15.73
CA ILE A 180 -1.42 4.96 15.08
C ILE A 180 -0.52 5.61 16.14
N VAL A 181 -1.10 6.31 17.11
CA VAL A 181 -0.33 6.95 18.18
C VAL A 181 0.48 5.92 18.97
N VAL A 182 -0.16 4.84 19.41
CA VAL A 182 0.50 3.76 20.16
C VAL A 182 1.56 3.06 19.30
N GLY A 183 1.26 2.74 18.05
CA GLY A 183 2.20 2.09 17.14
C GLY A 183 3.44 2.96 16.84
N LEU A 184 3.26 4.27 16.67
CA LEU A 184 4.37 5.22 16.52
C LEU A 184 5.21 5.32 17.81
N TYR A 185 4.55 5.35 18.96
CA TYR A 185 5.23 5.37 20.24
C TYR A 185 6.08 4.10 20.45
N VAL A 186 5.49 2.92 20.22
CA VAL A 186 6.23 1.64 20.33
C VAL A 186 7.39 1.60 19.33
N SER A 187 7.19 2.05 18.08
CA SER A 187 8.25 2.14 17.07
C SER A 187 9.37 3.09 17.53
N TRP A 188 9.03 4.16 18.22
CA TRP A 188 9.99 5.09 18.80
C TRP A 188 10.82 4.43 19.92
N GLU A 189 10.19 3.71 20.83
CA GLU A 189 10.89 2.99 21.92
C GLU A 189 11.83 1.91 21.36
N LEU A 190 11.40 1.20 20.32
CA LEU A 190 12.17 0.15 19.66
C LEU A 190 13.37 0.67 18.83
N ARG A 191 13.54 1.99 18.67
CA ARG A 191 14.64 2.56 17.86
C ARG A 191 16.05 2.14 18.31
N ARG A 192 16.23 1.79 19.59
CA ARG A 192 17.51 1.39 20.17
C ARG A 192 17.79 -0.11 20.06
N VAL A 193 16.80 -0.89 19.68
CA VAL A 193 16.90 -2.34 19.52
C VAL A 193 17.73 -2.68 18.28
N ALA A 194 18.52 -3.74 18.32
CA ALA A 194 19.34 -4.18 17.19
C ALA A 194 18.50 -4.51 15.94
N LEU A 195 19.05 -4.24 14.76
CA LEU A 195 18.34 -4.41 13.47
C LEU A 195 17.79 -5.84 13.28
N PRO A 196 18.54 -6.94 13.55
CA PRO A 196 17.99 -8.29 13.38
C PRO A 196 16.79 -8.58 14.27
N VAL A 197 16.81 -8.04 15.52
CA VAL A 197 15.71 -8.22 16.47
C VAL A 197 14.47 -7.46 16.00
N ILE A 198 14.64 -6.24 15.48
CA ILE A 198 13.52 -5.47 14.92
C ILE A 198 12.95 -6.15 13.67
N ALA A 199 13.78 -6.67 12.78
CA ALA A 199 13.33 -7.43 11.63
C ALA A 199 12.50 -8.65 12.07
N LEU A 200 13.00 -9.42 13.04
CA LEU A 200 12.27 -10.56 13.60
C LEU A 200 10.93 -10.14 14.24
N LEU A 201 10.92 -9.08 15.06
CA LEU A 201 9.70 -8.57 15.68
C LEU A 201 8.70 -8.09 14.63
N GLY A 202 9.18 -7.41 13.58
CA GLY A 202 8.35 -6.99 12.44
C GLY A 202 7.76 -8.18 11.69
N ALA A 203 8.56 -9.20 11.39
CA ALA A 203 8.12 -10.43 10.75
C ALA A 203 7.06 -11.16 11.59
N LEU A 204 7.29 -11.30 12.90
CA LEU A 204 6.32 -11.92 13.83
C LEU A 204 5.04 -11.12 13.93
N ALA A 205 5.12 -9.78 14.01
CA ALA A 205 3.95 -8.89 14.04
C ALA A 205 3.10 -9.05 12.78
N LEU A 206 3.71 -9.07 11.61
CA LEU A 206 2.99 -9.24 10.34
C LEU A 206 2.47 -10.67 10.14
N SER A 207 3.18 -11.68 10.60
CA SER A 207 2.67 -13.07 10.62
C SER A 207 1.43 -13.20 11.51
N ALA A 208 1.42 -12.51 12.66
CA ALA A 208 0.24 -12.43 13.52
C ALA A 208 -0.93 -11.72 12.81
N VAL A 209 -0.67 -10.64 12.04
CA VAL A 209 -1.70 -9.98 11.22
C VAL A 209 -2.29 -10.94 10.19
N VAL A 210 -1.46 -11.74 9.51
CA VAL A 210 -1.94 -12.75 8.54
C VAL A 210 -2.81 -13.79 9.23
N ALA A 211 -2.34 -14.34 10.36
CA ALA A 211 -3.09 -15.33 11.11
C ALA A 211 -4.45 -14.80 11.62
N LEU A 212 -4.47 -13.59 12.15
CA LEU A 212 -5.71 -12.92 12.58
C LEU A 212 -6.65 -12.66 11.39
N GLY A 213 -6.10 -12.36 10.21
CA GLY A 213 -6.87 -12.15 8.99
C GLY A 213 -7.57 -13.41 8.49
N GLU A 214 -6.96 -14.58 8.66
CA GLU A 214 -7.61 -15.86 8.30
C GLU A 214 -8.76 -16.23 9.25
N LEU A 215 -8.70 -15.79 10.50
CA LEU A 215 -9.82 -15.94 11.44
C LEU A 215 -11.01 -15.03 11.10
N TRP A 216 -10.77 -13.99 10.30
CA TRP A 216 -11.77 -13.01 9.87
C TRP A 216 -12.23 -13.27 8.44
N THR A 217 -12.97 -14.35 8.23
CA THR A 217 -13.45 -14.82 6.93
C THR A 217 -14.61 -13.99 6.34
N GLN A 218 -14.54 -12.68 6.39
CA GLN A 218 -15.48 -11.85 5.65
C GLN A 218 -15.11 -11.86 4.16
N PRO A 219 -16.09 -12.00 3.24
CA PRO A 219 -15.79 -11.97 1.82
C PRO A 219 -15.07 -10.67 1.46
N LEU A 220 -13.96 -10.77 0.70
CA LEU A 220 -13.10 -9.66 0.26
C LEU A 220 -13.88 -8.48 -0.35
N ILE A 221 -15.14 -8.70 -0.73
CA ILE A 221 -16.03 -7.69 -1.26
C ILE A 221 -17.42 -7.94 -0.72
N GLN A 222 -17.77 -7.20 0.30
CA GLN A 222 -19.16 -7.05 0.64
C GLN A 222 -19.85 -6.16 -0.42
N LYS A 223 -21.04 -6.54 -0.86
CA LYS A 223 -21.90 -5.67 -1.70
C LYS A 223 -22.04 -4.26 -1.10
N SER A 224 -21.95 -4.16 0.23
CA SER A 224 -21.96 -2.91 0.98
C SER A 224 -20.85 -1.93 0.61
N LEU A 225 -19.64 -2.40 0.26
CA LEU A 225 -18.54 -1.51 -0.11
C LEU A 225 -18.81 -0.74 -1.40
N LEU A 226 -19.52 -1.34 -2.36
CA LEU A 226 -19.93 -0.65 -3.59
C LEU A 226 -20.94 0.49 -3.33
N GLN A 227 -21.67 0.42 -2.22
CA GLN A 227 -22.61 1.47 -1.82
C GLN A 227 -21.91 2.73 -1.32
N LEU A 228 -20.64 2.62 -0.89
CA LEU A 228 -19.83 3.76 -0.45
C LEU A 228 -19.43 4.69 -1.60
N PHE A 229 -19.28 4.14 -2.81
CA PHE A 229 -18.81 4.90 -3.97
C PHE A 229 -19.96 5.73 -4.59
N SER A 230 -19.62 6.97 -4.99
CA SER A 230 -20.53 7.85 -5.74
C SER A 230 -20.80 7.32 -7.15
N TRP A 231 -19.88 6.55 -7.71
CA TRP A 231 -19.87 6.09 -9.09
C TRP A 231 -20.01 4.57 -9.15
N LYS A 232 -20.97 4.09 -9.95
CA LYS A 232 -21.30 2.65 -10.07
C LYS A 232 -20.58 1.99 -11.26
N TYR A 233 -19.32 2.32 -11.52
CA TYR A 233 -18.62 1.74 -12.67
C TYR A 233 -17.89 0.44 -12.32
N GLY A 234 -17.96 -0.53 -13.24
CA GLY A 234 -17.30 -1.84 -13.10
C GLY A 234 -15.77 -1.75 -12.91
N GLN A 235 -15.14 -0.70 -13.44
CA GLN A 235 -13.72 -0.43 -13.27
C GLN A 235 -13.34 -0.17 -11.79
N LEU A 236 -14.19 0.52 -11.03
CA LEU A 236 -13.97 0.72 -9.59
C LEU A 236 -14.06 -0.59 -8.80
N LEU A 237 -14.89 -1.53 -9.24
CA LEU A 237 -14.97 -2.85 -8.64
C LEU A 237 -13.66 -3.61 -8.79
N ASN A 238 -13.04 -3.59 -9.97
CA ASN A 238 -11.77 -4.26 -10.23
C ASN A 238 -10.61 -3.62 -9.47
N TYR A 239 -10.58 -2.28 -9.44
CA TYR A 239 -9.61 -1.53 -8.64
C TYR A 239 -9.73 -1.87 -7.15
N ASN A 240 -10.96 -1.94 -6.62
CA ASN A 240 -11.22 -2.28 -5.24
C ASN A 240 -10.78 -3.71 -4.92
N ARG A 241 -11.06 -4.67 -5.82
CA ARG A 241 -10.61 -6.07 -5.67
C ARG A 241 -9.09 -6.19 -5.67
N LEU A 242 -8.42 -5.57 -6.64
CA LEU A 242 -6.97 -5.63 -6.75
C LEU A 242 -6.28 -5.04 -5.51
N SER A 243 -6.67 -3.83 -5.11
CA SER A 243 -6.10 -3.17 -3.94
C SER A 243 -6.37 -3.94 -2.64
N ALA A 244 -7.55 -4.56 -2.50
CA ALA A 244 -7.88 -5.42 -1.36
C ALA A 244 -7.01 -6.68 -1.31
N ILE A 245 -6.78 -7.34 -2.46
CA ILE A 245 -5.89 -8.51 -2.56
C ILE A 245 -4.46 -8.11 -2.19
N ILE A 246 -3.95 -7.02 -2.73
CA ILE A 246 -2.60 -6.53 -2.43
C ILE A 246 -2.48 -6.19 -0.93
N ALA A 247 -3.47 -5.48 -0.36
CA ALA A 247 -3.46 -5.13 1.06
C ALA A 247 -3.46 -6.37 1.97
N ARG A 248 -4.12 -7.46 1.55
CA ARG A 248 -4.13 -8.74 2.27
C ARG A 248 -2.81 -9.49 2.15
N LEU A 249 -2.17 -9.48 0.97
CA LEU A 249 -0.91 -10.17 0.72
C LEU A 249 0.30 -9.42 1.26
N TRP A 250 0.22 -8.11 1.37
CA TRP A 250 1.36 -7.27 1.76
C TRP A 250 2.01 -7.68 3.09
N PRO A 251 1.27 -7.95 4.20
CA PRO A 251 1.87 -8.37 5.46
C PRO A 251 2.67 -9.68 5.32
N ALA A 252 2.16 -10.65 4.55
CA ALA A 252 2.86 -11.91 4.30
C ALA A 252 4.16 -11.69 3.50
N LEU A 253 4.10 -10.88 2.44
CA LEU A 253 5.28 -10.56 1.61
C LEU A 253 6.38 -9.88 2.44
N VAL A 254 6.00 -8.95 3.32
CA VAL A 254 6.96 -8.27 4.20
C VAL A 254 7.48 -9.19 5.29
N ALA A 255 6.64 -10.05 5.88
CA ALA A 255 7.08 -11.01 6.88
C ALA A 255 8.12 -12.01 6.33
N ILE A 256 7.96 -12.43 5.06
CA ILE A 256 8.94 -13.30 4.38
C ILE A 256 10.23 -12.55 4.05
N TYR A 257 10.12 -11.26 3.76
CA TYR A 257 11.25 -10.42 3.39
C TYR A 257 12.13 -10.05 4.60
N LEU A 258 11.53 -9.80 5.76
CA LEU A 258 12.24 -9.43 6.99
C LEU A 258 12.99 -10.60 7.63
#